data_27c21b3b8afc4461bd103bf56351da8e
#
_entry.id   27c21b3b8afc4461bd103bf56351da8e
#
_cell.length_a   1.000
_cell.length_b   1.000
_cell.length_c   1.000
_cell.angle_alpha   90.00
_cell.angle_beta   90.00
_cell.angle_gamma   90.00
#
_symmetry.space_group_name_H-M   'P 1'
#
loop_
_entity.id
_entity.type
_entity.pdbx_description
1 polymer ?
#
loop_
_entity_poly.entity_id
_entity_poly.type
_entity_poly.pdbx_seq_one_letter_code
_entity_poly.pdbx_strand_id
1 'polypeptide(L)'
;MPSVEQIKAKRAGVGLRAWDRERACPGFTLFAPQSCAGQVFLVNLEGNVVHTWQMPYAPGNYGYLTERGTLFYNGQTVEDSTRFISKQPWKGGAALEADWNGRVLWEVRHPDHHHDGIRLRNDNVLLLCLAKLPADLVPRIKGGIPGTEHNGEMYGDYLVEMTTAGKVVWEWRTWEHLDPEIDCITAVQERREEAVQERREEWMHGNGLAEWPNGDIVVSFRAISTVIIIDRRTEKVIWKLGAPPLAGQHAPVPLTNGNLLFFDNGPHRLDHPMPFSRVIEIELASKKIVWKYQEKRDYEFFSPRISNAQRLPNGNTLICEGDFGRLFEVTAEGELVWEFVNPYFGPGPTGPNNRMFRAYRYSKEEIAKVKATGGG
;
A
#
# COMPACT_ATOMS: atom_id res chain seq x y z
N MET A 1 -6.02 11.79 -46.24
CA MET A 1 -5.68 10.60 -45.41
C MET A 1 -6.03 10.98 -44.00
N PRO A 2 -6.69 10.13 -43.24
CA PRO A 2 -6.88 10.41 -41.80
C PRO A 2 -5.51 10.52 -41.18
N SER A 3 -5.30 11.57 -40.37
CA SER A 3 -4.08 11.71 -39.58
C SER A 3 -3.96 10.53 -38.61
N VAL A 4 -2.85 9.83 -38.63
CA VAL A 4 -2.55 8.84 -37.61
C VAL A 4 -2.39 9.59 -36.29
N GLU A 5 -3.34 9.45 -35.38
CA GLU A 5 -3.23 9.99 -34.02
C GLU A 5 -2.04 9.30 -33.36
N GLN A 6 -0.98 10.05 -33.12
CA GLN A 6 0.13 9.56 -32.30
C GLN A 6 -0.36 9.42 -30.86
N ILE A 7 -0.35 8.22 -30.33
CA ILE A 7 -0.64 7.94 -28.94
C ILE A 7 0.42 8.64 -28.10
N LYS A 8 0.05 9.68 -27.34
CA LYS A 8 0.93 10.28 -26.35
C LYS A 8 1.21 9.24 -25.26
N ALA A 9 2.48 9.06 -24.92
CA ALA A 9 2.85 8.17 -23.81
C ALA A 9 2.17 8.68 -22.53
N LYS A 10 1.33 7.86 -21.90
CA LYS A 10 0.56 8.23 -20.69
C LYS A 10 1.46 8.67 -19.54
N ARG A 11 2.71 8.19 -19.51
CA ARG A 11 3.70 8.50 -18.46
C ARG A 11 4.66 9.63 -18.82
N ALA A 12 4.41 10.38 -19.89
CA ALA A 12 5.26 11.50 -20.29
C ALA A 12 4.88 12.79 -19.58
N GLY A 13 5.87 13.44 -18.96
CA GLY A 13 5.72 14.71 -18.24
C GLY A 13 5.22 14.55 -16.80
N VAL A 14 5.19 15.66 -16.07
CA VAL A 14 4.85 15.74 -14.63
C VAL A 14 3.82 16.83 -14.37
N GLY A 15 3.29 16.89 -13.14
CA GLY A 15 2.25 17.82 -12.73
C GLY A 15 0.87 17.41 -13.23
N LEU A 16 -0.06 18.36 -13.33
CA LEU A 16 -1.42 18.12 -13.83
C LEU A 16 -1.38 17.75 -15.31
N ARG A 17 -2.01 16.63 -15.66
CA ARG A 17 -2.04 16.07 -17.03
C ARG A 17 -3.42 16.10 -17.65
N ALA A 18 -4.45 15.90 -16.83
CA ALA A 18 -5.85 15.94 -17.25
C ALA A 18 -6.73 16.40 -16.09
N TRP A 19 -7.80 17.14 -16.41
CA TRP A 19 -8.81 17.54 -15.44
C TRP A 19 -10.14 17.85 -16.11
N ASP A 20 -11.11 16.99 -15.87
CA ASP A 20 -12.51 17.24 -16.16
C ASP A 20 -13.14 17.90 -14.91
N ARG A 21 -13.44 19.20 -15.02
CA ARG A 21 -13.89 20.01 -13.88
C ARG A 21 -15.26 19.64 -13.35
N GLU A 22 -16.08 19.01 -14.17
CA GLU A 22 -17.46 18.65 -13.83
C GLU A 22 -17.54 17.27 -13.18
N ARG A 23 -16.68 16.34 -13.61
CA ARG A 23 -16.75 14.94 -13.21
C ARG A 23 -15.71 14.51 -12.17
N ALA A 24 -14.59 15.24 -12.05
CA ALA A 24 -13.59 14.92 -11.02
C ALA A 24 -14.12 15.25 -9.63
N CYS A 25 -13.85 14.36 -8.67
CA CYS A 25 -14.26 14.53 -7.28
C CYS A 25 -13.52 15.70 -6.63
N PRO A 26 -14.23 16.71 -6.10
CA PRO A 26 -13.60 17.84 -5.44
C PRO A 26 -12.77 17.41 -4.23
N GLY A 27 -11.64 18.08 -4.00
CA GLY A 27 -10.82 17.82 -2.83
C GLY A 27 -9.33 18.07 -3.03
N PHE A 28 -8.54 17.51 -2.13
CA PHE A 28 -7.10 17.65 -2.09
C PHE A 28 -6.47 16.27 -2.04
N THR A 29 -5.37 16.05 -2.74
CA THR A 29 -4.68 14.77 -2.78
C THR A 29 -3.39 14.84 -1.97
N LEU A 30 -3.27 13.94 -1.00
CA LEU A 30 -2.10 13.78 -0.13
C LEU A 30 -1.25 12.62 -0.62
N PHE A 31 0.07 12.83 -0.69
CA PHE A 31 1.06 11.80 -1.01
C PHE A 31 2.43 12.10 -0.39
N ALA A 32 3.21 11.05 -0.16
CA ALA A 32 4.60 11.13 0.31
C ALA A 32 5.50 10.43 -0.71
N PRO A 33 6.32 11.18 -1.50
CA PRO A 33 7.28 10.57 -2.41
C PRO A 33 8.34 9.79 -1.63
N GLN A 34 8.61 8.55 -2.01
CA GLN A 34 9.58 7.70 -1.31
C GLN A 34 11.02 8.24 -1.36
N SER A 35 11.32 9.06 -2.35
CA SER A 35 12.63 9.69 -2.55
C SER A 35 12.81 11.02 -1.81
N CYS A 36 11.76 11.55 -1.17
CA CYS A 36 11.82 12.81 -0.42
C CYS A 36 12.04 12.54 1.06
N ALA A 37 12.93 13.31 1.69
CA ALA A 37 13.34 13.13 3.09
C ALA A 37 12.23 13.59 4.06
N GLY A 38 11.15 12.84 4.17
CA GLY A 38 10.06 13.08 5.10
C GLY A 38 9.04 14.14 4.65
N GLN A 39 9.08 14.59 3.42
CA GLN A 39 8.08 15.53 2.90
C GLN A 39 6.78 14.81 2.53
N VAL A 40 5.65 15.35 3.02
CA VAL A 40 4.31 14.92 2.67
C VAL A 40 3.59 16.10 2.02
N PHE A 41 3.12 15.93 0.81
CA PHE A 41 2.50 16.98 0.01
C PHE A 41 0.99 16.87 -0.01
N LEU A 42 0.31 18.00 0.06
CA LEU A 42 -1.13 18.14 -0.21
C LEU A 42 -1.30 19.03 -1.43
N VAL A 43 -1.90 18.50 -2.50
CA VAL A 43 -2.15 19.23 -3.74
C VAL A 43 -3.64 19.40 -4.00
N ASN A 44 -4.02 20.51 -4.62
CA ASN A 44 -5.38 20.71 -5.10
C ASN A 44 -5.60 20.07 -6.50
N LEU A 45 -6.79 20.19 -7.06
CA LEU A 45 -7.09 19.61 -8.38
C LEU A 45 -6.33 20.27 -9.53
N GLU A 46 -5.89 21.52 -9.38
CA GLU A 46 -5.01 22.21 -10.32
C GLU A 46 -3.57 21.68 -10.30
N GLY A 47 -3.25 20.79 -9.35
CA GLY A 47 -1.89 20.27 -9.14
C GLY A 47 -0.97 21.20 -8.35
N ASN A 48 -1.50 22.29 -7.76
CA ASN A 48 -0.73 23.19 -6.92
C ASN A 48 -0.60 22.62 -5.51
N VAL A 49 0.62 22.69 -4.95
CA VAL A 49 0.86 22.36 -3.53
C VAL A 49 0.18 23.41 -2.66
N VAL A 50 -0.73 22.97 -1.80
CA VAL A 50 -1.46 23.86 -0.86
C VAL A 50 -0.95 23.72 0.56
N HIS A 51 -0.24 22.62 0.86
CA HIS A 51 0.43 22.41 2.15
C HIS A 51 1.54 21.35 2.01
N THR A 52 2.53 21.45 2.90
CA THR A 52 3.62 20.47 3.01
C THR A 52 3.94 20.24 4.48
N TRP A 53 3.94 18.98 4.89
CA TRP A 53 4.51 18.58 6.17
C TRP A 53 5.96 18.16 5.99
N GLN A 54 6.81 18.48 6.97
CA GLN A 54 8.16 17.95 7.08
C GLN A 54 8.21 17.00 8.27
N MET A 55 8.24 15.71 8.00
CA MET A 55 8.32 14.68 9.03
C MET A 55 9.75 14.40 9.46
N PRO A 56 9.98 13.93 10.69
CA PRO A 56 11.32 13.71 11.23
C PRO A 56 12.11 12.59 10.56
N TYR A 57 11.42 11.71 9.81
CA TYR A 57 11.98 10.53 9.14
C TYR A 57 11.69 10.55 7.66
N ALA A 58 12.54 9.88 6.85
CA ALA A 58 12.16 9.48 5.50
C ALA A 58 10.90 8.60 5.55
N PRO A 59 10.07 8.57 4.49
CA PRO A 59 8.87 7.76 4.51
C PRO A 59 9.22 6.27 4.67
N GLY A 60 8.68 5.65 5.69
CA GLY A 60 8.59 4.20 5.84
C GLY A 60 7.37 3.68 5.10
N ASN A 61 7.12 4.26 3.98
CA ASN A 61 6.29 4.15 2.81
C ASN A 61 5.31 5.31 2.61
N TYR A 62 4.44 5.69 3.58
CA TYR A 62 3.41 6.70 3.35
C TYR A 62 2.87 7.34 4.63
N GLY A 63 2.00 8.34 4.45
CA GLY A 63 1.13 8.92 5.50
C GLY A 63 -0.28 9.13 4.99
N TYR A 64 -1.23 9.31 5.90
CA TYR A 64 -2.64 9.60 5.61
C TYR A 64 -3.27 10.45 6.70
N LEU A 65 -4.37 11.16 6.39
CA LEU A 65 -5.11 11.92 7.40
C LEU A 65 -6.09 11.02 8.14
N THR A 66 -6.05 11.09 9.45
CA THR A 66 -6.96 10.34 10.34
C THR A 66 -8.33 11.02 10.44
N GLU A 67 -9.34 10.28 10.85
CA GLU A 67 -10.66 10.84 11.19
C GLU A 67 -10.59 11.85 12.36
N ARG A 68 -9.50 11.86 13.12
CA ARG A 68 -9.25 12.83 14.22
C ARG A 68 -8.73 14.17 13.72
N GLY A 69 -8.40 14.28 12.44
CA GLY A 69 -7.83 15.50 11.88
C GLY A 69 -6.32 15.63 12.13
N THR A 70 -5.59 14.54 12.15
CA THR A 70 -4.13 14.51 12.27
C THR A 70 -3.52 13.80 11.06
N LEU A 71 -2.24 14.04 10.77
CA LEU A 71 -1.46 13.26 9.83
C LEU A 71 -0.87 12.06 10.56
N PHE A 72 -1.32 10.85 10.23
CA PHE A 72 -0.63 9.62 10.61
C PHE A 72 0.49 9.35 9.60
N TYR A 73 1.67 8.99 10.07
CA TYR A 73 2.85 8.81 9.24
C TYR A 73 3.68 7.62 9.68
N ASN A 74 4.00 6.74 8.73
CA ASN A 74 4.97 5.68 8.89
C ASN A 74 6.35 6.20 8.51
N GLY A 75 7.28 6.21 9.46
CA GLY A 75 8.65 6.72 9.30
C GLY A 75 9.68 5.60 9.24
N GLN A 76 10.68 5.77 8.37
CA GLN A 76 11.82 4.85 8.30
C GLN A 76 12.88 5.24 9.34
N THR A 77 13.15 4.34 10.29
CA THR A 77 14.23 4.52 11.27
C THR A 77 15.48 3.73 10.87
N VAL A 78 16.64 4.27 11.21
CA VAL A 78 17.94 3.59 11.01
C VAL A 78 18.40 3.08 12.37
N GLU A 79 17.87 1.93 12.77
CA GLU A 79 18.27 1.25 14.00
C GLU A 79 18.86 -0.12 13.66
N ASP A 80 19.74 -0.61 14.49
CA ASP A 80 20.35 -1.95 14.44
C ASP A 80 20.58 -2.53 13.03
N SER A 81 21.65 -2.10 12.37
CA SER A 81 22.03 -2.55 11.02
C SER A 81 22.31 -4.06 10.89
N THR A 82 22.31 -4.82 12.01
CA THR A 82 22.53 -6.26 12.02
C THR A 82 21.26 -7.06 11.72
N ARG A 83 20.08 -6.47 11.92
CA ARG A 83 18.80 -7.13 11.63
C ARG A 83 18.55 -7.24 10.13
N PHE A 84 17.99 -8.34 9.68
CA PHE A 84 17.60 -8.55 8.28
C PHE A 84 16.76 -7.40 7.74
N ILE A 85 15.71 -7.03 8.47
CA ILE A 85 14.77 -5.97 8.08
C ILE A 85 15.43 -4.61 7.88
N SER A 86 16.52 -4.30 8.61
CA SER A 86 17.21 -3.01 8.54
C SER A 86 17.87 -2.74 7.17
N LYS A 87 18.05 -3.77 6.36
CA LYS A 87 18.62 -3.69 5.00
C LYS A 87 17.56 -3.60 3.91
N GLN A 88 16.29 -3.67 4.28
CA GLN A 88 15.20 -3.72 3.32
C GLN A 88 14.69 -2.31 2.97
N PRO A 89 14.39 -2.00 1.70
CA PRO A 89 13.91 -0.68 1.27
C PRO A 89 12.51 -0.35 1.79
N TRP A 90 11.76 -1.35 2.26
CA TRP A 90 10.42 -1.23 2.81
C TRP A 90 10.39 -1.25 4.35
N LYS A 91 11.54 -1.09 5.00
CA LYS A 91 11.60 -0.92 6.45
C LYS A 91 10.79 0.29 6.90
N GLY A 92 10.04 0.12 7.99
CA GLY A 92 9.42 1.17 8.78
C GLY A 92 10.28 1.54 9.99
N GLY A 93 9.72 1.36 11.17
CA GLY A 93 10.40 1.54 12.47
C GLY A 93 9.67 2.50 13.39
N ALA A 94 9.14 3.62 12.87
CA ALA A 94 8.33 4.57 13.62
C ALA A 94 6.91 4.68 13.03
N ALA A 95 5.93 4.83 13.89
CA ALA A 95 4.59 5.30 13.55
C ALA A 95 4.23 6.48 14.45
N LEU A 96 3.73 7.57 13.87
CA LEU A 96 3.48 8.81 14.60
C LEU A 96 2.24 9.54 14.06
N GLU A 97 1.69 10.42 14.86
CA GLU A 97 0.74 11.44 14.41
C GLU A 97 1.31 12.84 14.57
N ALA A 98 1.01 13.71 13.62
CA ALA A 98 1.37 15.11 13.64
C ALA A 98 0.14 16.01 13.40
N ASP A 99 0.20 17.22 13.95
CA ASP A 99 -0.80 18.27 13.68
C ASP A 99 -0.58 18.93 12.31
N TRP A 100 -1.41 19.92 11.97
CA TRP A 100 -1.28 20.68 10.72
C TRP A 100 0.10 21.32 10.55
N ASN A 101 0.74 21.78 11.63
CA ASN A 101 2.04 22.44 11.58
C ASN A 101 3.23 21.46 11.56
N GLY A 102 2.97 20.15 11.55
CA GLY A 102 4.01 19.12 11.56
C GLY A 102 4.58 18.83 12.96
N ARG A 103 3.97 19.36 14.02
CA ARG A 103 4.36 19.01 15.40
C ARG A 103 3.91 17.59 15.69
N VAL A 104 4.85 16.73 16.06
CA VAL A 104 4.57 15.35 16.46
C VAL A 104 3.81 15.35 17.79
N LEU A 105 2.65 14.72 17.79
CA LEU A 105 1.76 14.60 18.95
C LEU A 105 2.11 13.39 19.81
N TRP A 106 2.45 12.30 19.16
CA TRP A 106 2.97 11.07 19.76
C TRP A 106 3.75 10.26 18.71
N GLU A 107 4.60 9.36 19.17
CA GLU A 107 5.38 8.45 18.37
C GLU A 107 5.53 7.12 19.09
N VAL A 108 5.39 6.01 18.36
CA VAL A 108 5.77 4.67 18.80
C VAL A 108 6.80 4.09 17.86
N ARG A 109 7.68 3.25 18.39
CA ARG A 109 8.72 2.57 17.61
C ARG A 109 8.66 1.06 17.82
N HIS A 110 8.85 0.34 16.72
CA HIS A 110 9.07 -1.09 16.76
C HIS A 110 10.18 -1.48 15.79
N PRO A 111 11.26 -2.17 16.24
CA PRO A 111 12.42 -2.45 15.40
C PRO A 111 12.11 -3.36 14.21
N ASP A 112 11.07 -4.17 14.32
CA ASP A 112 10.64 -5.11 13.28
C ASP A 112 9.51 -4.57 12.38
N HIS A 113 9.09 -3.31 12.57
CA HIS A 113 8.04 -2.67 11.77
C HIS A 113 8.46 -2.48 10.32
N HIS A 114 7.56 -2.83 9.41
CA HIS A 114 7.73 -2.66 7.97
C HIS A 114 6.41 -2.33 7.27
N HIS A 115 6.49 -1.92 6.02
CA HIS A 115 5.41 -1.65 5.06
C HIS A 115 4.25 -0.82 5.61
N ASP A 116 3.54 -1.27 6.63
CA ASP A 116 2.28 -0.67 7.03
C ASP A 116 2.09 -0.58 8.55
N GLY A 117 1.53 0.54 8.97
CA GLY A 117 1.01 0.76 10.30
C GLY A 117 -0.24 1.63 10.18
N ILE A 118 -1.25 1.34 10.99
CA ILE A 118 -2.53 2.06 10.97
C ILE A 118 -2.96 2.48 12.37
N ARG A 119 -3.66 3.61 12.43
CA ARG A 119 -4.37 4.06 13.63
C ARG A 119 -5.68 3.32 13.75
N LEU A 120 -5.87 2.59 14.82
CA LEU A 120 -7.12 1.89 15.11
C LEU A 120 -8.16 2.81 15.74
N ARG A 121 -9.43 2.42 15.65
CA ARG A 121 -10.56 3.16 16.27
C ARG A 121 -10.52 3.15 17.79
N ASN A 122 -9.85 2.16 18.40
CA ASN A 122 -9.66 2.06 19.86
C ASN A 122 -8.49 2.90 20.38
N ASP A 123 -7.94 3.81 19.58
CA ASP A 123 -6.82 4.68 19.91
C ASP A 123 -5.45 4.00 20.02
N ASN A 124 -5.34 2.75 19.63
CA ASN A 124 -4.06 2.07 19.50
C ASN A 124 -3.50 2.18 18.07
N VAL A 125 -2.29 1.68 17.89
CA VAL A 125 -1.59 1.57 16.61
C VAL A 125 -1.39 0.10 16.30
N LEU A 126 -1.78 -0.33 15.11
CA LEU A 126 -1.47 -1.67 14.61
C LEU A 126 -0.32 -1.57 13.63
N LEU A 127 0.73 -2.33 13.87
CA LEU A 127 1.93 -2.39 13.04
C LEU A 127 2.07 -3.77 12.39
N LEU A 128 2.50 -3.78 11.14
CA LEU A 128 2.97 -4.97 10.45
C LEU A 128 4.45 -5.14 10.74
N CYS A 129 4.84 -6.29 11.28
CA CYS A 129 6.18 -6.58 11.74
C CYS A 129 6.71 -7.87 11.14
N LEU A 130 8.04 -8.04 11.12
CA LEU A 130 8.72 -9.20 10.54
C LEU A 130 9.62 -9.87 11.58
N ALA A 131 9.46 -11.17 11.76
CA ALA A 131 10.29 -11.97 12.66
C ALA A 131 10.84 -13.21 11.96
N LYS A 132 11.93 -13.76 12.53
CA LYS A 132 12.49 -15.03 12.09
C LYS A 132 11.48 -16.16 12.37
N LEU A 133 11.23 -16.98 11.35
CA LEU A 133 10.37 -18.15 11.47
C LEU A 133 11.00 -19.28 12.30
N PRO A 134 10.19 -20.12 12.97
CA PRO A 134 10.66 -21.35 13.56
C PRO A 134 11.40 -22.23 12.53
N ALA A 135 12.54 -22.79 12.92
CA ALA A 135 13.41 -23.52 12.01
C ALA A 135 12.77 -24.79 11.43
N ASP A 136 11.88 -25.42 12.17
CA ASP A 136 11.12 -26.61 11.77
C ASP A 136 10.01 -26.28 10.74
N LEU A 137 9.58 -25.02 10.65
CA LEU A 137 8.59 -24.57 9.69
C LEU A 137 9.19 -24.34 8.30
N VAL A 138 10.42 -23.83 8.22
CA VAL A 138 11.09 -23.42 6.97
C VAL A 138 11.07 -24.49 5.86
N PRO A 139 11.38 -25.80 6.16
CA PRO A 139 11.33 -26.85 5.15
C PRO A 139 9.93 -27.17 4.60
N ARG A 140 8.89 -26.80 5.35
CA ARG A 140 7.49 -27.06 4.97
C ARG A 140 6.92 -26.00 4.02
N ILE A 141 7.48 -24.80 4.04
CA ILE A 141 7.02 -23.69 3.17
C ILE A 141 7.32 -24.03 1.72
N LYS A 142 6.26 -24.03 0.89
CA LYS A 142 6.35 -24.30 -0.55
C LYS A 142 6.52 -23.02 -1.37
N GLY A 143 7.04 -23.17 -2.58
CA GLY A 143 7.25 -22.08 -3.53
C GLY A 143 8.52 -21.28 -3.26
N GLY A 144 8.72 -20.23 -4.07
CA GLY A 144 9.94 -19.43 -4.07
C GLY A 144 11.16 -20.17 -4.62
N ILE A 145 12.31 -19.48 -4.74
CA ILE A 145 13.55 -20.07 -5.24
C ILE A 145 14.30 -20.73 -4.09
N PRO A 146 14.48 -22.06 -4.08
CA PRO A 146 15.26 -22.74 -3.06
C PRO A 146 16.71 -22.24 -2.98
N GLY A 147 17.25 -22.11 -1.78
CA GLY A 147 18.61 -21.63 -1.54
C GLY A 147 18.76 -20.10 -1.54
N THR A 148 17.65 -19.37 -1.61
CA THR A 148 17.63 -17.89 -1.50
C THR A 148 17.22 -17.41 -0.10
N GLU A 149 17.09 -18.31 0.86
CA GLU A 149 16.87 -18.00 2.27
C GLU A 149 18.04 -17.14 2.81
N HIS A 150 17.74 -16.19 3.69
CA HIS A 150 18.77 -15.31 4.26
C HIS A 150 19.62 -16.07 5.29
N ASN A 151 20.83 -16.48 4.92
CA ASN A 151 21.71 -17.30 5.77
C ASN A 151 21.05 -18.61 6.24
N GLY A 152 20.22 -19.22 5.41
CA GLY A 152 19.46 -20.43 5.76
C GLY A 152 18.21 -20.17 6.62
N GLU A 153 17.86 -18.93 6.85
CA GLU A 153 16.73 -18.49 7.64
C GLU A 153 15.64 -17.85 6.76
N MET A 154 14.39 -18.02 7.17
CA MET A 154 13.25 -17.31 6.58
C MET A 154 12.57 -16.45 7.64
N TYR A 155 11.89 -15.42 7.16
CA TYR A 155 11.16 -14.48 7.98
C TYR A 155 9.66 -14.55 7.67
N GLY A 156 8.83 -14.29 8.66
CA GLY A 156 7.37 -14.25 8.53
C GLY A 156 6.79 -13.03 9.20
N ASP A 157 5.66 -12.62 8.68
CA ASP A 157 4.93 -11.45 9.16
C ASP A 157 4.21 -11.75 10.48
N TYR A 158 4.11 -10.75 11.34
CA TYR A 158 3.24 -10.74 12.50
C TYR A 158 2.69 -9.35 12.75
N LEU A 159 1.58 -9.27 13.45
CA LEU A 159 0.91 -8.03 13.79
C LEU A 159 1.20 -7.68 15.24
N VAL A 160 1.46 -6.40 15.50
CA VAL A 160 1.66 -5.86 16.84
C VAL A 160 0.72 -4.69 17.06
N GLU A 161 -0.16 -4.77 18.06
CA GLU A 161 -0.94 -3.64 18.52
C GLU A 161 -0.26 -3.00 19.72
N MET A 162 -0.07 -1.69 19.62
CA MET A 162 0.55 -0.87 20.66
C MET A 162 -0.35 0.30 21.06
N THR A 163 -0.32 0.66 22.32
CA THR A 163 -0.85 1.99 22.73
C THR A 163 0.07 3.09 22.21
N THR A 164 -0.44 4.33 22.13
CA THR A 164 0.38 5.51 21.77
C THR A 164 1.48 5.83 22.78
N ALA A 165 1.45 5.20 23.96
CA ALA A 165 2.52 5.26 24.96
C ALA A 165 3.61 4.18 24.75
N GLY A 166 3.51 3.38 23.68
CA GLY A 166 4.51 2.37 23.33
C GLY A 166 4.34 1.01 24.03
N LYS A 167 3.23 0.77 24.74
CA LYS A 167 2.97 -0.53 25.37
C LYS A 167 2.34 -1.47 24.37
N VAL A 168 2.96 -2.65 24.13
CA VAL A 168 2.35 -3.75 23.36
C VAL A 168 1.16 -4.32 24.15
N VAL A 169 0.02 -4.45 23.47
CA VAL A 169 -1.24 -4.94 24.06
C VAL A 169 -1.77 -6.18 23.37
N TRP A 170 -1.29 -6.47 22.16
CA TRP A 170 -1.65 -7.65 21.39
C TRP A 170 -0.62 -7.97 20.31
N GLU A 171 -0.43 -9.27 20.05
CA GLU A 171 0.36 -9.80 18.95
C GLU A 171 -0.40 -10.93 18.26
N TRP A 172 -0.20 -11.06 16.94
CA TRP A 172 -0.77 -12.15 16.15
C TRP A 172 0.25 -12.60 15.09
N ARG A 173 0.65 -13.85 15.18
CA ARG A 173 1.70 -14.43 14.33
C ARG A 173 1.08 -15.19 13.18
N THR A 174 1.32 -14.75 11.94
CA THR A 174 0.72 -15.31 10.74
C THR A 174 0.98 -16.80 10.57
N TRP A 175 2.17 -17.27 10.95
CA TRP A 175 2.59 -18.65 10.79
C TRP A 175 1.92 -19.64 11.78
N GLU A 176 1.19 -19.17 12.73
CA GLU A 176 0.35 -19.98 13.63
C GLU A 176 -1.05 -20.23 13.05
N HIS A 177 -1.39 -19.52 11.96
CA HIS A 177 -2.75 -19.49 11.39
C HIS A 177 -2.82 -19.80 9.89
N LEU A 178 -1.71 -19.72 9.17
CA LEU A 178 -1.61 -20.03 7.74
C LEU A 178 -0.87 -21.35 7.53
N ASP A 179 -1.26 -22.07 6.47
CA ASP A 179 -0.70 -23.39 6.16
C ASP A 179 0.46 -23.25 5.17
N PRO A 180 1.70 -23.61 5.55
CA PRO A 180 2.88 -23.48 4.68
C PRO A 180 2.84 -24.36 3.42
N GLU A 181 1.96 -25.37 3.38
CA GLU A 181 1.81 -26.24 2.23
C GLU A 181 0.72 -25.76 1.26
N ILE A 182 -0.19 -24.90 1.72
CA ILE A 182 -1.30 -24.32 0.93
C ILE A 182 -1.00 -22.85 0.58
N ASP A 183 -0.54 -22.07 1.53
CA ASP A 183 -0.22 -20.65 1.37
C ASP A 183 1.20 -20.49 0.81
N CYS A 184 1.40 -20.99 -0.40
CA CYS A 184 2.71 -21.09 -1.04
C CYS A 184 3.20 -19.73 -1.54
N ILE A 185 4.52 -19.53 -1.53
CA ILE A 185 5.13 -18.39 -2.21
C ILE A 185 4.79 -18.48 -3.70
N THR A 186 4.13 -17.47 -4.23
CA THR A 186 3.61 -17.46 -5.60
C THR A 186 4.75 -17.25 -6.59
N ALA A 187 4.73 -17.99 -7.70
CA ALA A 187 5.67 -17.77 -8.79
C ALA A 187 5.44 -16.40 -9.44
N VAL A 188 6.53 -15.72 -9.80
CA VAL A 188 6.50 -14.47 -10.57
C VAL A 188 6.60 -14.79 -12.05
N GLN A 189 5.70 -14.20 -12.86
CA GLN A 189 5.82 -14.25 -14.31
C GLN A 189 6.84 -13.20 -14.74
N GLU A 190 8.07 -13.63 -14.94
CA GLU A 190 9.09 -12.75 -15.47
C GLU A 190 9.79 -13.37 -16.69
N ARG A 191 9.87 -12.59 -17.75
CA ARG A 191 10.47 -12.97 -19.03
C ARG A 191 11.89 -12.45 -19.21
N ARG A 192 12.49 -11.87 -18.19
CA ARG A 192 13.86 -11.38 -18.22
C ARG A 192 14.77 -12.32 -17.43
N GLU A 193 15.94 -12.61 -17.95
CA GLU A 193 16.96 -13.47 -17.30
C GLU A 193 17.39 -12.95 -15.90
N GLU A 194 17.18 -11.67 -15.63
CA GLU A 194 17.44 -11.02 -14.32
C GLU A 194 16.20 -10.87 -13.47
N ALA A 195 15.12 -11.44 -13.86
CA ALA A 195 13.86 -11.26 -13.21
C ALA A 195 13.80 -12.03 -11.91
N VAL A 196 13.54 -11.30 -10.86
CA VAL A 196 13.50 -11.79 -9.48
C VAL A 196 12.25 -12.64 -9.29
N GLN A 197 12.37 -13.94 -9.46
CA GLN A 197 11.41 -14.85 -8.82
C GLN A 197 11.34 -14.49 -7.34
N GLU A 198 10.19 -14.72 -6.69
CA GLU A 198 10.11 -14.45 -5.25
C GLU A 198 11.16 -15.28 -4.51
N ARG A 199 11.99 -14.58 -3.75
CA ARG A 199 13.03 -15.21 -2.93
C ARG A 199 12.40 -15.80 -1.68
N ARG A 200 13.08 -16.75 -1.08
CA ARG A 200 12.66 -17.40 0.16
C ARG A 200 13.21 -16.70 1.42
N GLU A 201 13.59 -15.42 1.32
CA GLU A 201 13.96 -14.63 2.51
C GLU A 201 12.75 -14.38 3.41
N GLU A 202 11.57 -14.24 2.79
CA GLU A 202 10.28 -14.05 3.48
C GLU A 202 9.24 -15.04 2.94
N TRP A 203 8.32 -15.47 3.84
CA TRP A 203 7.23 -16.34 3.41
C TRP A 203 6.10 -15.53 2.75
N MET A 204 5.61 -14.48 3.42
CA MET A 204 4.33 -13.86 3.04
C MET A 204 4.47 -12.47 2.44
N HIS A 205 5.43 -11.68 2.91
CA HIS A 205 5.65 -10.29 2.52
C HIS A 205 4.39 -9.44 2.68
N GLY A 206 3.97 -9.26 3.94
CA GLY A 206 2.83 -8.41 4.30
C GLY A 206 3.02 -6.98 3.82
N ASN A 207 1.99 -6.37 3.23
CA ASN A 207 2.12 -5.08 2.57
C ASN A 207 0.91 -4.14 2.74
N GLY A 208 -0.10 -4.56 3.51
CA GLY A 208 -1.27 -3.73 3.72
C GLY A 208 -2.13 -4.18 4.88
N LEU A 209 -2.54 -3.21 5.68
CA LEU A 209 -3.46 -3.33 6.81
C LEU A 209 -4.70 -2.48 6.58
N ALA A 210 -5.83 -2.94 7.06
CA ALA A 210 -7.03 -2.13 7.23
C ALA A 210 -7.84 -2.63 8.43
N GLU A 211 -8.58 -1.73 9.06
CA GLU A 211 -9.54 -2.06 10.11
C GLU A 211 -10.95 -2.06 9.52
N TRP A 212 -11.67 -3.16 9.69
CA TRP A 212 -13.08 -3.26 9.33
C TRP A 212 -13.95 -2.46 10.32
N PRO A 213 -15.16 -1.98 9.93
CA PRO A 213 -16.03 -1.21 10.84
C PRO A 213 -16.37 -1.88 12.18
N ASN A 214 -16.34 -3.22 12.24
CA ASN A 214 -16.57 -4.00 13.46
C ASN A 214 -15.30 -4.28 14.28
N GLY A 215 -14.14 -3.76 13.85
CA GLY A 215 -12.85 -3.95 14.50
C GLY A 215 -12.02 -5.13 13.97
N ASP A 216 -12.54 -5.93 13.04
CA ASP A 216 -11.77 -7.01 12.40
C ASP A 216 -10.62 -6.43 11.56
N ILE A 217 -9.55 -7.20 11.42
CA ILE A 217 -8.34 -6.75 10.74
C ILE A 217 -8.22 -7.40 9.36
N VAL A 218 -8.03 -6.58 8.34
CA VAL A 218 -7.72 -7.02 6.98
C VAL A 218 -6.22 -6.95 6.77
N VAL A 219 -5.62 -8.04 6.28
CA VAL A 219 -4.18 -8.12 5.99
C VAL A 219 -3.96 -8.60 4.56
N SER A 220 -3.08 -7.91 3.85
CA SER A 220 -2.64 -8.30 2.50
C SER A 220 -1.21 -8.82 2.54
N PHE A 221 -1.00 -9.99 1.90
CA PHE A 221 0.29 -10.67 1.75
C PHE A 221 0.64 -10.79 0.27
N ARG A 222 1.69 -10.10 -0.14
CA ARG A 222 2.10 -10.01 -1.55
C ARG A 222 2.68 -11.33 -2.07
N ALA A 223 3.66 -11.90 -1.36
CA ALA A 223 4.42 -13.05 -1.87
C ALA A 223 3.56 -14.31 -2.04
N ILE A 224 2.50 -14.45 -1.25
CA ILE A 224 1.53 -15.55 -1.37
C ILE A 224 0.24 -15.13 -2.09
N SER A 225 0.18 -13.91 -2.64
CA SER A 225 -0.98 -13.35 -3.36
C SER A 225 -2.31 -13.54 -2.60
N THR A 226 -2.31 -13.29 -1.29
CA THR A 226 -3.44 -13.61 -0.41
C THR A 226 -3.85 -12.41 0.42
N VAL A 227 -5.16 -12.27 0.65
CA VAL A 227 -5.75 -11.34 1.62
C VAL A 227 -6.58 -12.14 2.61
N ILE A 228 -6.49 -11.79 3.88
CA ILE A 228 -7.27 -12.41 4.97
C ILE A 228 -8.04 -11.35 5.76
N ILE A 229 -9.11 -11.80 6.43
CA ILE A 229 -9.79 -11.05 7.49
C ILE A 229 -9.67 -11.85 8.79
N ILE A 230 -9.20 -11.20 9.83
CA ILE A 230 -9.03 -11.76 11.16
C ILE A 230 -10.14 -11.24 12.05
N ASP A 231 -10.96 -12.11 12.63
CA ASP A 231 -11.88 -11.76 13.73
C ASP A 231 -11.05 -11.37 14.95
N ARG A 232 -11.13 -10.10 15.32
CA ARG A 232 -10.27 -9.52 16.37
C ARG A 232 -10.54 -10.13 17.74
N ARG A 233 -11.74 -10.63 17.99
CA ARG A 233 -12.16 -11.20 19.27
C ARG A 233 -11.73 -12.67 19.43
N THR A 234 -11.79 -13.45 18.34
CA THR A 234 -11.46 -14.88 18.35
C THR A 234 -10.06 -15.19 17.82
N GLU A 235 -9.40 -14.21 17.23
CA GLU A 235 -8.08 -14.30 16.60
C GLU A 235 -8.01 -15.28 15.41
N LYS A 236 -9.17 -15.68 14.90
CA LYS A 236 -9.29 -16.62 13.78
C LYS A 236 -9.36 -15.90 12.45
N VAL A 237 -8.78 -16.51 11.42
CA VAL A 237 -9.02 -16.13 10.03
C VAL A 237 -10.44 -16.54 9.65
N ILE A 238 -11.31 -15.54 9.42
CA ILE A 238 -12.73 -15.76 9.09
C ILE A 238 -13.04 -15.64 7.59
N TRP A 239 -12.10 -15.05 6.83
CA TRP A 239 -12.19 -14.94 5.38
C TRP A 239 -10.78 -14.94 4.78
N LYS A 240 -10.63 -15.60 3.63
CA LYS A 240 -9.38 -15.66 2.88
C LYS A 240 -9.67 -15.69 1.38
N LEU A 241 -8.88 -14.92 0.62
CA LEU A 241 -8.86 -14.95 -0.84
C LEU A 241 -7.42 -14.95 -1.31
N GLY A 242 -7.06 -15.94 -2.13
CA GLY A 242 -5.74 -16.12 -2.72
C GLY A 242 -5.73 -16.02 -4.24
N ALA A 243 -4.64 -16.45 -4.83
CA ALA A 243 -4.50 -16.62 -6.27
C ALA A 243 -5.24 -17.87 -6.77
N PRO A 244 -5.88 -17.84 -7.99
CA PRO A 244 -6.47 -16.64 -8.56
C PRO A 244 -7.69 -16.19 -7.76
N PRO A 245 -8.17 -14.93 -7.81
CA PRO A 245 -7.88 -13.90 -8.82
C PRO A 245 -6.72 -12.95 -8.46
N LEU A 246 -6.18 -12.99 -7.24
CA LEU A 246 -5.16 -12.05 -6.79
C LEU A 246 -3.77 -12.40 -7.36
N ALA A 247 -2.95 -11.38 -7.61
CA ALA A 247 -1.62 -11.53 -8.15
C ALA A 247 -0.65 -10.47 -7.62
N GLY A 248 -0.17 -10.64 -6.37
CA GLY A 248 0.77 -9.72 -5.71
C GLY A 248 0.16 -8.38 -5.33
N GLN A 249 -1.11 -8.37 -4.92
CA GLN A 249 -1.94 -7.20 -4.61
C GLN A 249 -1.40 -6.35 -3.46
N HIS A 250 -1.88 -5.09 -3.39
CA HIS A 250 -1.60 -4.13 -2.31
C HIS A 250 -2.90 -3.44 -1.84
N ALA A 251 -2.80 -2.83 -0.65
CA ALA A 251 -3.75 -1.89 -0.10
C ALA A 251 -5.21 -2.37 -0.14
N PRO A 252 -5.59 -3.37 0.66
CA PRO A 252 -6.99 -3.75 0.83
C PRO A 252 -7.75 -2.62 1.52
N VAL A 253 -8.87 -2.19 0.94
CA VAL A 253 -9.70 -1.10 1.47
C VAL A 253 -11.12 -1.62 1.68
N PRO A 254 -11.60 -1.70 2.93
CA PRO A 254 -13.01 -1.94 3.23
C PRO A 254 -13.89 -0.83 2.64
N LEU A 255 -14.92 -1.20 1.90
CA LEU A 255 -15.91 -0.27 1.36
C LEU A 255 -17.18 -0.25 2.20
N THR A 256 -17.92 0.86 2.15
CA THR A 256 -19.19 1.03 2.91
C THR A 256 -20.29 0.06 2.51
N ASN A 257 -20.21 -0.52 1.30
CA ASN A 257 -21.13 -1.54 0.82
C ASN A 257 -20.77 -2.97 1.29
N GLY A 258 -19.73 -3.13 2.12
CA GLY A 258 -19.27 -4.41 2.63
C GLY A 258 -18.32 -5.19 1.71
N ASN A 259 -17.86 -4.59 0.62
CA ASN A 259 -16.88 -5.18 -0.30
C ASN A 259 -15.46 -4.76 0.07
N LEU A 260 -14.47 -5.38 -0.57
CA LEU A 260 -13.06 -4.97 -0.50
C LEU A 260 -12.59 -4.45 -1.86
N LEU A 261 -11.89 -3.31 -1.84
CA LEU A 261 -11.20 -2.74 -3.00
C LEU A 261 -9.70 -3.02 -2.88
N PHE A 262 -9.06 -3.42 -4.00
CA PHE A 262 -7.63 -3.73 -4.05
C PHE A 262 -6.95 -3.11 -5.26
N PHE A 263 -5.69 -2.79 -5.12
CA PHE A 263 -4.78 -2.64 -6.25
C PHE A 263 -4.13 -4.01 -6.53
N ASP A 264 -4.58 -4.71 -7.57
CA ASP A 264 -4.07 -6.02 -7.99
C ASP A 264 -2.91 -5.82 -8.98
N ASN A 265 -1.69 -5.83 -8.48
CA ASN A 265 -0.47 -5.42 -9.20
C ASN A 265 -0.15 -6.29 -10.41
N GLY A 266 -0.39 -7.59 -10.32
CA GLY A 266 -0.29 -8.51 -11.44
C GLY A 266 1.07 -9.17 -11.76
N PRO A 267 2.18 -8.98 -10.99
CA PRO A 267 3.44 -9.66 -11.32
C PRO A 267 3.35 -11.17 -11.16
N HIS A 268 2.46 -11.66 -10.31
CA HIS A 268 2.22 -13.08 -10.07
C HIS A 268 1.12 -13.68 -10.96
N ARG A 269 0.66 -12.95 -11.96
CA ARG A 269 -0.41 -13.40 -12.87
C ARG A 269 0.13 -14.39 -13.89
N LEU A 270 -0.23 -15.66 -13.76
CA LEU A 270 0.25 -16.75 -14.63
C LEU A 270 -0.72 -17.11 -15.76
N ASP A 271 -1.98 -16.65 -15.65
CA ASP A 271 -3.06 -16.93 -16.62
C ASP A 271 -3.10 -15.98 -17.82
N HIS A 272 -2.14 -15.04 -17.92
CA HIS A 272 -2.05 -14.08 -19.01
C HIS A 272 -0.60 -13.97 -19.51
N PRO A 273 -0.38 -13.83 -20.84
CA PRO A 273 0.96 -13.81 -21.41
C PRO A 273 1.81 -12.61 -21.02
N MET A 274 1.18 -11.52 -20.57
CA MET A 274 1.84 -10.29 -20.14
C MET A 274 1.33 -9.84 -18.78
N PRO A 275 2.22 -9.39 -17.86
CA PRO A 275 1.78 -8.86 -16.59
C PRO A 275 1.10 -7.49 -16.80
N PHE A 276 0.02 -7.26 -16.06
CA PHE A 276 -0.71 -5.99 -16.02
C PHE A 276 -1.31 -5.76 -14.64
N SER A 277 -1.50 -4.50 -14.27
CA SER A 277 -2.23 -4.13 -13.06
C SER A 277 -3.70 -3.86 -13.34
N ARG A 278 -4.51 -4.01 -12.31
CA ARG A 278 -5.91 -3.61 -12.30
C ARG A 278 -6.30 -3.18 -10.89
N VAL A 279 -7.36 -2.40 -10.79
CA VAL A 279 -8.06 -2.17 -9.53
C VAL A 279 -9.32 -3.01 -9.54
N ILE A 280 -9.57 -3.77 -8.47
CA ILE A 280 -10.72 -4.68 -8.39
C ILE A 280 -11.48 -4.48 -7.09
N GLU A 281 -12.81 -4.56 -7.19
CA GLU A 281 -13.71 -4.65 -6.05
C GLU A 281 -14.24 -6.08 -5.94
N ILE A 282 -14.09 -6.67 -4.76
CA ILE A 282 -14.49 -8.05 -4.47
C ILE A 282 -15.66 -8.05 -3.50
N GLU A 283 -16.74 -8.74 -3.87
CA GLU A 283 -17.82 -9.08 -2.97
C GLU A 283 -17.39 -10.22 -2.03
N LEU A 284 -17.45 -9.98 -0.70
CA LEU A 284 -16.91 -10.93 0.27
C LEU A 284 -17.61 -12.30 0.24
N ALA A 285 -18.94 -12.31 0.14
CA ALA A 285 -19.72 -13.55 0.22
C ALA A 285 -19.44 -14.50 -0.94
N SER A 286 -19.43 -13.98 -2.17
CA SER A 286 -19.20 -14.77 -3.39
C SER A 286 -17.74 -14.88 -3.79
N LYS A 287 -16.87 -14.03 -3.25
CA LYS A 287 -15.47 -13.84 -3.64
C LYS A 287 -15.29 -13.47 -5.13
N LYS A 288 -16.33 -12.90 -5.74
CA LYS A 288 -16.31 -12.49 -7.15
C LYS A 288 -15.90 -11.03 -7.31
N ILE A 289 -15.25 -10.75 -8.44
CA ILE A 289 -15.00 -9.39 -8.89
C ILE A 289 -16.34 -8.80 -9.35
N VAL A 290 -16.80 -7.73 -8.68
CA VAL A 290 -18.05 -7.02 -9.01
C VAL A 290 -17.81 -5.72 -9.74
N TRP A 291 -16.60 -5.17 -9.65
CA TRP A 291 -16.13 -4.02 -10.43
C TRP A 291 -14.63 -4.16 -10.68
N LYS A 292 -14.18 -3.64 -11.83
CA LYS A 292 -12.75 -3.55 -12.14
C LYS A 292 -12.43 -2.34 -13.01
N TYR A 293 -11.26 -1.77 -12.79
CA TYR A 293 -10.56 -0.91 -13.73
C TYR A 293 -9.33 -1.62 -14.27
N GLN A 294 -9.17 -1.62 -15.56
CA GLN A 294 -8.02 -2.16 -16.27
C GLN A 294 -7.88 -1.40 -17.60
N GLU A 295 -6.68 -1.07 -18.01
CA GLU A 295 -6.46 -0.47 -19.32
C GLU A 295 -6.65 -1.48 -20.45
N LYS A 296 -6.98 -0.98 -21.65
CA LYS A 296 -7.21 -1.84 -22.83
C LYS A 296 -5.95 -2.55 -23.32
N ARG A 297 -4.78 -1.97 -23.02
CA ARG A 297 -3.48 -2.54 -23.37
C ARG A 297 -2.68 -2.79 -22.12
N ASP A 298 -2.12 -3.99 -21.98
CA ASP A 298 -1.49 -4.47 -20.75
C ASP A 298 -0.41 -3.54 -20.19
N TYR A 299 0.45 -2.98 -21.01
CA TYR A 299 1.53 -2.09 -20.55
C TYR A 299 1.12 -0.65 -20.25
N GLU A 300 -0.11 -0.26 -20.54
CA GLU A 300 -0.57 1.10 -20.28
C GLU A 300 -0.88 1.33 -18.81
N PHE A 301 -1.07 0.25 -18.03
CA PHE A 301 -1.29 0.28 -16.60
C PHE A 301 -0.61 -0.91 -15.94
N PHE A 302 0.61 -0.70 -15.46
CA PHE A 302 1.37 -1.74 -14.77
C PHE A 302 2.29 -1.14 -13.71
N SER A 303 1.99 -1.41 -12.45
CA SER A 303 2.84 -1.13 -11.29
C SER A 303 3.05 -2.45 -10.55
N PRO A 304 4.21 -3.12 -10.71
CA PRO A 304 4.42 -4.48 -10.20
C PRO A 304 4.46 -4.58 -8.67
N ARG A 305 4.53 -3.44 -7.99
CA ARG A 305 4.61 -3.33 -6.53
C ARG A 305 3.96 -2.04 -6.07
N ILE A 306 3.85 -1.84 -4.74
CA ILE A 306 3.27 -0.64 -4.12
C ILE A 306 1.88 -0.31 -4.70
N SER A 307 1.42 0.96 -4.60
CA SER A 307 0.14 1.39 -5.17
C SER A 307 -1.08 1.19 -4.26
N ASN A 308 -2.12 1.97 -4.50
CA ASN A 308 -3.42 1.82 -3.86
C ASN A 308 -4.54 2.37 -4.74
N ALA A 309 -5.77 2.12 -4.31
CA ALA A 309 -6.96 2.76 -4.83
C ALA A 309 -7.86 3.23 -3.69
N GLN A 310 -8.63 4.28 -3.95
CA GLN A 310 -9.61 4.83 -3.02
C GLN A 310 -10.91 5.09 -3.75
N ARG A 311 -12.03 4.52 -3.27
CA ARG A 311 -13.37 4.89 -3.75
C ARG A 311 -13.72 6.27 -3.21
N LEU A 312 -14.09 7.17 -4.08
CA LEU A 312 -14.41 8.56 -3.75
C LEU A 312 -15.93 8.76 -3.52
N PRO A 313 -16.34 9.82 -2.80
CA PRO A 313 -17.75 10.05 -2.47
C PRO A 313 -18.69 10.18 -3.68
N ASN A 314 -18.19 10.66 -4.83
CA ASN A 314 -18.96 10.76 -6.06
C ASN A 314 -19.05 9.44 -6.86
N GLY A 315 -18.52 8.33 -6.33
CA GLY A 315 -18.49 7.03 -7.00
C GLY A 315 -17.27 6.79 -7.87
N ASN A 316 -16.46 7.79 -8.15
CA ASN A 316 -15.19 7.64 -8.86
C ASN A 316 -14.16 6.88 -8.03
N THR A 317 -13.07 6.49 -8.66
CA THR A 317 -11.94 5.83 -7.98
C THR A 317 -10.66 6.60 -8.25
N LEU A 318 -10.01 7.09 -7.18
CA LEU A 318 -8.64 7.56 -7.24
C LEU A 318 -7.70 6.36 -7.25
N ILE A 319 -6.74 6.35 -8.15
CA ILE A 319 -5.76 5.27 -8.32
C ILE A 319 -4.35 5.87 -8.24
N CYS A 320 -3.53 5.29 -7.40
CA CYS A 320 -2.10 5.56 -7.32
C CYS A 320 -1.33 4.46 -8.07
N GLU A 321 -0.82 4.76 -9.26
CA GLU A 321 0.14 3.92 -9.99
C GLU A 321 1.55 4.26 -9.48
N GLY A 322 1.91 3.66 -8.34
CA GLY A 322 2.97 4.13 -7.46
C GLY A 322 4.38 4.07 -8.04
N ASP A 323 4.73 3.04 -8.82
CA ASP A 323 6.07 2.88 -9.42
C ASP A 323 6.41 4.00 -10.42
N PHE A 324 5.40 4.68 -10.97
CA PHE A 324 5.56 5.77 -11.93
C PHE A 324 5.15 7.14 -11.39
N GLY A 325 4.84 7.22 -10.09
CA GLY A 325 4.41 8.46 -9.46
C GLY A 325 3.12 9.04 -10.09
N ARG A 326 2.28 8.21 -10.70
CA ARG A 326 1.06 8.64 -11.39
C ARG A 326 -0.16 8.47 -10.49
N LEU A 327 -0.90 9.56 -10.31
CA LEU A 327 -2.19 9.60 -9.63
C LEU A 327 -3.26 9.90 -10.67
N PHE A 328 -4.31 9.12 -10.70
CA PHE A 328 -5.41 9.41 -11.62
C PHE A 328 -6.76 8.98 -11.05
N GLU A 329 -7.80 9.64 -11.50
CA GLU A 329 -9.18 9.39 -11.09
C GLU A 329 -9.98 8.91 -12.29
N VAL A 330 -10.74 7.84 -12.10
CA VAL A 330 -11.63 7.27 -13.11
C VAL A 330 -13.05 7.21 -12.62
N THR A 331 -14.02 7.35 -13.54
CA THR A 331 -15.45 7.14 -13.26
C THR A 331 -15.75 5.65 -13.01
N ALA A 332 -16.96 5.32 -12.60
CA ALA A 332 -17.41 3.91 -12.46
C ALA A 332 -17.28 3.13 -13.78
N GLU A 333 -17.44 3.80 -14.92
CA GLU A 333 -17.30 3.25 -16.28
C GLU A 333 -15.84 3.15 -16.74
N GLY A 334 -14.89 3.69 -15.94
CA GLY A 334 -13.45 3.65 -16.23
C GLY A 334 -12.95 4.80 -17.11
N GLU A 335 -13.71 5.90 -17.23
CA GLU A 335 -13.26 7.10 -17.95
C GLU A 335 -12.33 7.93 -17.08
N LEU A 336 -11.17 8.34 -17.62
CA LEU A 336 -10.21 9.21 -16.95
C LEU A 336 -10.78 10.64 -16.82
N VAL A 337 -10.84 11.15 -15.58
CA VAL A 337 -11.35 12.50 -15.29
C VAL A 337 -10.35 13.42 -14.60
N TRP A 338 -9.30 12.88 -14.03
CA TRP A 338 -8.18 13.66 -13.45
C TRP A 338 -6.90 12.85 -13.51
N GLU A 339 -5.78 13.51 -13.80
CA GLU A 339 -4.46 12.87 -13.81
C GLU A 339 -3.37 13.85 -13.36
N PHE A 340 -2.55 13.40 -12.44
CA PHE A 340 -1.40 14.13 -11.92
C PHE A 340 -0.19 13.18 -11.82
N VAL A 341 0.97 13.65 -12.27
CA VAL A 341 2.23 12.90 -12.12
C VAL A 341 3.14 13.63 -11.15
N ASN A 342 3.57 12.95 -10.12
CA ASN A 342 4.48 13.45 -9.09
C ASN A 342 5.74 14.07 -9.72
N PRO A 343 5.98 15.40 -9.51
CA PRO A 343 7.14 16.07 -10.09
C PRO A 343 8.43 15.91 -9.27
N TYR A 344 8.35 15.31 -8.08
CA TYR A 344 9.47 15.20 -7.15
C TYR A 344 10.25 13.91 -7.39
N PHE A 345 11.39 14.03 -8.06
CA PHE A 345 12.31 12.92 -8.30
C PHE A 345 13.41 12.90 -7.27
N GLY A 346 13.85 11.72 -6.89
CA GLY A 346 15.01 11.52 -6.06
C GLY A 346 15.77 10.25 -6.44
N PRO A 347 16.92 9.96 -5.80
CA PRO A 347 17.75 8.83 -6.13
C PRO A 347 17.00 7.50 -5.95
N GLY A 348 17.31 6.54 -6.80
CA GLY A 348 16.80 5.17 -6.73
C GLY A 348 17.81 4.18 -7.29
N PRO A 349 17.59 2.86 -7.10
CA PRO A 349 18.56 1.83 -7.46
C PRO A 349 18.89 1.78 -8.96
N THR A 350 17.94 2.20 -9.81
CA THR A 350 18.07 2.18 -11.28
C THR A 350 18.06 3.58 -11.90
N GLY A 351 18.30 4.62 -11.11
CA GLY A 351 18.24 6.02 -11.52
C GLY A 351 17.16 6.82 -10.79
N PRO A 352 17.02 8.13 -11.09
CA PRO A 352 16.02 8.96 -10.45
C PRO A 352 14.59 8.40 -10.64
N ASN A 353 13.81 8.38 -9.58
CA ASN A 353 12.43 7.95 -9.61
C ASN A 353 11.55 8.89 -8.78
N ASN A 354 10.25 8.88 -9.08
CA ASN A 354 9.21 9.67 -8.40
C ASN A 354 8.16 8.76 -7.73
N ARG A 355 8.58 7.61 -7.22
CA ARG A 355 7.71 6.61 -6.61
C ARG A 355 6.93 7.13 -5.41
N MET A 356 5.70 6.63 -5.29
CA MET A 356 4.83 6.86 -4.14
C MET A 356 4.19 5.53 -3.72
N PHE A 357 4.16 5.26 -2.41
CA PHE A 357 3.57 4.01 -1.94
C PHE A 357 2.05 4.05 -2.04
N ARG A 358 1.43 5.14 -1.54
CA ARG A 358 -0.01 5.39 -1.57
C ARG A 358 -0.32 6.88 -1.68
N ALA A 359 -1.54 7.19 -2.13
CA ALA A 359 -2.10 8.53 -2.12
C ALA A 359 -3.60 8.49 -1.77
N TYR A 360 -4.10 9.59 -1.19
CA TYR A 360 -5.48 9.70 -0.75
C TYR A 360 -6.06 11.07 -1.08
N ARG A 361 -7.34 11.11 -1.46
CA ARG A 361 -8.13 12.33 -1.67
C ARG A 361 -8.96 12.62 -0.43
N TYR A 362 -8.95 13.89 -0.01
CA TYR A 362 -9.71 14.41 1.12
C TYR A 362 -10.56 15.60 0.71
N SER A 363 -11.75 15.71 1.29
CA SER A 363 -12.66 16.84 1.11
C SER A 363 -12.15 18.13 1.77
N LYS A 364 -12.80 19.26 1.47
CA LYS A 364 -12.51 20.53 2.14
C LYS A 364 -12.76 20.47 3.65
N GLU A 365 -13.77 19.75 4.06
CA GLU A 365 -14.19 19.57 5.45
C GLU A 365 -13.16 18.78 6.25
N GLU A 366 -12.64 17.69 5.69
CA GLU A 366 -11.55 16.91 6.27
C GLU A 366 -10.29 17.75 6.43
N ILE A 367 -9.90 18.51 5.39
CA ILE A 367 -8.75 19.41 5.47
C ILE A 367 -8.97 20.55 6.50
N ALA A 368 -10.18 21.10 6.60
CA ALA A 368 -10.51 22.12 7.60
C ALA A 368 -10.33 21.56 9.03
N LYS A 369 -10.73 20.31 9.26
CA LYS A 369 -10.53 19.60 10.53
C LYS A 369 -9.05 19.46 10.89
N VAL A 370 -8.20 19.09 9.91
CA VAL A 370 -6.74 18.98 10.14
C VAL A 370 -6.13 20.35 10.43
N LYS A 371 -6.53 21.40 9.70
CA LYS A 371 -6.08 22.78 9.95
C LYS A 371 -6.38 23.26 11.36
N ALA A 372 -7.53 22.86 11.91
CA ALA A 372 -7.91 23.25 13.27
C ALA A 372 -6.98 22.67 14.35
N THR A 373 -6.27 21.58 14.09
CA THR A 373 -5.31 21.00 15.05
C THR A 373 -4.01 21.80 15.17
N GLY A 374 -3.68 22.63 14.17
CA GLY A 374 -2.51 23.52 14.22
C GLY A 374 -2.76 24.90 14.82
N GLY A 375 -3.99 25.22 15.22
CA GLY A 375 -4.42 26.52 15.72
C GLY A 375 -4.38 26.65 17.25
N GLY A 376 -3.39 26.07 17.91
CA GLY A 376 -3.13 26.19 19.35
C GLY A 376 -1.90 27.04 19.64
#